data_01ba74b5cc91fb2dc38cde783bbdfc0c
#
_entry.id   01ba74b5cc91fb2dc38cde783bbdfc0c
#
_cell.length_a   1.000
_cell.length_b   1.000
_cell.length_c   1.000
_cell.angle_alpha   90.00
_cell.angle_beta   90.00
_cell.angle_gamma   90.00
#
_symmetry.space_group_name_H-M   'P 1'
#
loop_
_entity.id
_entity.type
_entity.pdbx_description
1 polymer ?
#
loop_
_entity_poly.entity_id
_entity_poly.type
_entity_poly.pdbx_seq_one_letter_code
_entity_poly.pdbx_strand_id
1 'polypeptide(L)'
;MCHNPETQEFFPELNLKTREICGENWTADRLAERLNSFRDVFELSGGGVTFSGGEPSCQADFLTELLPKLTDIHTILDTSGYCDAEKFLKLAAMFSKVYFDVKLVDDEEHRKYTGESNRIILDNLMALSERAIPFHVRIPLIPQITDTEDNLNRIGRILEKLPNRPESIDLLPYNELAGAKYETFGKRFQLHKGIRNDMDIIRRFKKTAEEKGYRVHMEGEKRVK
;
A
#
# COMPACT_ATOMS: atom_id res chain seq x y z
N MET A 1 0.96 7.44 -9.87
CA MET A 1 1.41 8.57 -9.03
C MET A 1 1.76 8.04 -7.67
N CYS A 2 2.96 8.28 -7.17
CA CYS A 2 3.46 7.79 -5.89
C CYS A 2 3.42 8.93 -4.85
N HIS A 3 3.09 8.62 -3.57
CA HIS A 3 3.11 9.63 -2.50
C HIS A 3 4.54 9.95 -2.04
N ASN A 4 5.45 9.00 -2.23
CA ASN A 4 6.87 9.12 -1.86
C ASN A 4 7.74 8.98 -3.11
N PRO A 5 8.01 10.09 -3.84
CA PRO A 5 8.77 10.05 -5.10
C PRO A 5 10.21 9.57 -4.91
N GLU A 6 10.78 9.72 -3.70
CA GLU A 6 12.11 9.25 -3.33
C GLU A 6 12.25 7.73 -3.27
N THR A 7 11.15 6.99 -3.30
CA THR A 7 11.15 5.53 -3.23
C THR A 7 10.91 4.85 -4.58
N GLN A 8 10.87 5.61 -5.66
CA GLN A 8 10.63 5.07 -7.02
C GLN A 8 11.87 4.42 -7.64
N GLU A 9 13.06 4.82 -7.18
CA GLU A 9 14.32 4.29 -7.66
C GLU A 9 14.97 3.36 -6.63
N PHE A 10 15.78 2.41 -7.11
CA PHE A 10 16.53 1.49 -6.23
C PHE A 10 17.74 2.12 -5.56
N PHE A 11 18.11 3.32 -5.99
CA PHE A 11 19.29 4.00 -5.49
C PHE A 11 18.89 5.20 -4.62
N PRO A 12 19.70 5.53 -3.60
CA PRO A 12 19.50 6.73 -2.80
C PRO A 12 19.44 7.98 -3.68
N GLU A 13 18.42 8.81 -3.49
CA GLU A 13 18.20 10.04 -4.24
C GLU A 13 18.69 11.28 -3.49
N LEU A 14 19.18 12.27 -4.23
CA LEU A 14 19.59 13.55 -3.67
C LEU A 14 18.36 14.45 -3.41
N ASN A 15 18.18 14.85 -2.16
CA ASN A 15 17.24 15.90 -1.79
C ASN A 15 17.80 17.26 -2.23
N LEU A 16 17.15 17.90 -3.19
CA LEU A 16 17.65 19.15 -3.78
C LEU A 16 17.59 20.34 -2.82
N LYS A 17 16.73 20.29 -1.78
CA LYS A 17 16.59 21.36 -0.78
C LYS A 17 17.62 21.24 0.33
N THR A 18 17.78 20.04 0.91
CA THR A 18 18.73 19.82 2.02
C THR A 18 20.13 19.46 1.56
N ARG A 19 20.31 19.08 0.29
CA ARG A 19 21.56 18.54 -0.27
C ARG A 19 22.03 17.24 0.38
N GLU A 20 21.12 16.52 1.01
CA GLU A 20 21.36 15.22 1.63
C GLU A 20 20.92 14.08 0.72
N ILE A 21 21.57 12.96 0.86
CA ILE A 21 21.17 11.73 0.18
C ILE A 21 20.08 11.06 1.01
N CYS A 22 18.92 10.79 0.37
CA CYS A 22 17.82 10.06 0.98
C CYS A 22 17.92 8.58 0.62
N GLY A 23 17.95 7.74 1.65
CA GLY A 23 18.07 6.29 1.54
C GLY A 23 19.42 5.77 2.04
N GLU A 24 19.40 4.53 2.51
CA GLU A 24 20.56 3.82 3.03
C GLU A 24 20.58 2.40 2.49
N ASN A 25 21.79 1.85 2.30
CA ASN A 25 21.97 0.45 1.96
C ASN A 25 22.13 -0.40 3.22
N TRP A 26 21.28 -1.41 3.36
CA TRP A 26 21.29 -2.32 4.48
C TRP A 26 21.57 -3.77 4.02
N THR A 27 22.33 -4.50 4.81
CA THR A 27 22.33 -5.97 4.73
C THR A 27 21.20 -6.52 5.60
N ALA A 28 20.70 -7.71 5.29
CA ALA A 28 19.64 -8.36 6.06
C ALA A 28 20.03 -8.54 7.54
N ASP A 29 21.29 -8.89 7.83
CA ASP A 29 21.79 -9.06 9.20
C ASP A 29 21.76 -7.74 9.99
N ARG A 30 22.33 -6.68 9.43
CA ARG A 30 22.35 -5.36 10.10
C ARG A 30 20.96 -4.80 10.32
N LEU A 31 20.04 -4.97 9.33
CA LEU A 31 18.67 -4.52 9.48
C LEU A 31 17.92 -5.35 10.52
N ALA A 32 18.12 -6.68 10.54
CA ALA A 32 17.51 -7.55 11.55
C ALA A 32 18.00 -7.16 12.97
N GLU A 33 19.29 -6.95 13.18
CA GLU A 33 19.83 -6.49 14.45
C GLU A 33 19.16 -5.18 14.90
N ARG A 34 19.07 -4.21 13.98
CA ARG A 34 18.44 -2.92 14.24
C ARG A 34 16.96 -3.06 14.60
N LEU A 35 16.19 -3.85 13.86
CA LEU A 35 14.76 -4.04 14.11
C LEU A 35 14.51 -4.82 15.41
N ASN A 36 15.28 -5.88 15.67
CA ASN A 36 15.18 -6.63 16.90
C ASN A 36 15.52 -5.80 18.15
N SER A 37 16.34 -4.76 18.02
CA SER A 37 16.63 -3.84 19.14
C SER A 37 15.41 -3.01 19.57
N PHE A 38 14.36 -2.94 18.75
CA PHE A 38 13.09 -2.28 19.09
C PHE A 38 11.98 -3.24 19.51
N ARG A 39 12.25 -4.55 19.62
CA ARG A 39 11.24 -5.57 19.94
C ARG A 39 10.39 -5.21 21.15
N ASP A 40 11.01 -4.81 22.26
CA ASP A 40 10.30 -4.49 23.50
C ASP A 40 9.36 -3.29 23.32
N VAL A 41 9.74 -2.31 22.48
CA VAL A 41 8.89 -1.16 22.13
C VAL A 41 7.70 -1.61 21.29
N PHE A 42 7.90 -2.51 20.33
CA PHE A 42 6.82 -3.07 19.52
C PHE A 42 5.84 -3.90 20.39
N GLU A 43 6.36 -4.72 21.28
CA GLU A 43 5.54 -5.51 22.21
C GLU A 43 4.68 -4.60 23.11
N LEU A 44 5.28 -3.61 23.75
CA LEU A 44 4.58 -2.68 24.65
C LEU A 44 3.53 -1.81 23.92
N SER A 45 3.78 -1.44 22.69
CA SER A 45 2.87 -0.60 21.89
C SER A 45 1.82 -1.38 21.12
N GLY A 46 1.95 -2.71 21.02
CA GLY A 46 1.18 -3.53 20.08
C GLY A 46 1.48 -3.20 18.61
N GLY A 47 2.66 -2.64 18.36
CA GLY A 47 3.12 -2.22 17.04
C GLY A 47 3.94 -3.27 16.30
N GLY A 48 4.71 -2.83 15.32
CA GLY A 48 5.55 -3.69 14.50
C GLY A 48 6.23 -2.93 13.37
N VAL A 49 6.60 -3.63 12.32
CA VAL A 49 7.31 -3.07 11.17
C VAL A 49 6.47 -3.22 9.90
N THR A 50 6.29 -2.13 9.19
CA THR A 50 5.68 -2.14 7.84
C THR A 50 6.77 -2.03 6.79
N PHE A 51 6.82 -3.01 5.91
CA PHE A 51 7.68 -3.00 4.74
C PHE A 51 6.90 -2.42 3.56
N SER A 52 7.30 -1.25 3.15
CA SER A 52 6.67 -0.42 2.12
C SER A 52 7.77 0.21 1.25
N GLY A 53 7.50 1.34 0.63
CA GLY A 53 8.47 2.11 -0.14
C GLY A 53 7.99 2.31 -1.56
N GLY A 54 8.77 1.93 -2.61
CA GLY A 54 8.27 1.75 -3.96
C GLY A 54 7.36 0.52 -4.01
N GLU A 55 7.89 -0.59 -4.53
CA GLU A 55 7.20 -1.88 -4.44
C GLU A 55 8.13 -2.88 -3.69
N PRO A 56 7.78 -3.30 -2.46
CA PRO A 56 8.65 -4.16 -1.65
C PRO A 56 8.96 -5.50 -2.32
N SER A 57 8.03 -6.02 -3.11
CA SER A 57 8.22 -7.28 -3.84
C SER A 57 9.35 -7.22 -4.88
N CYS A 58 9.77 -6.03 -5.29
CA CYS A 58 10.96 -5.84 -6.10
C CYS A 58 12.26 -6.24 -5.35
N GLN A 59 12.21 -6.24 -4.02
CA GLN A 59 13.31 -6.66 -3.13
C GLN A 59 12.98 -7.97 -2.40
N ALA A 60 12.18 -8.85 -3.00
CA ALA A 60 11.67 -10.05 -2.35
C ALA A 60 12.79 -10.98 -1.84
N ASP A 61 13.91 -11.08 -2.55
CA ASP A 61 15.04 -11.92 -2.12
C ASP A 61 15.66 -11.39 -0.82
N PHE A 62 15.84 -10.07 -0.72
CA PHE A 62 16.29 -9.42 0.50
C PHE A 62 15.28 -9.62 1.66
N LEU A 63 13.99 -9.46 1.40
CA LEU A 63 12.95 -9.66 2.42
C LEU A 63 12.87 -11.12 2.86
N THR A 64 13.06 -12.07 1.94
CA THR A 64 13.09 -13.51 2.24
C THR A 64 14.27 -13.86 3.13
N GLU A 65 15.41 -13.18 2.96
CA GLU A 65 16.58 -13.35 3.84
C GLU A 65 16.40 -12.67 5.20
N LEU A 66 15.73 -11.51 5.23
CA LEU A 66 15.56 -10.69 6.44
C LEU A 66 14.51 -11.25 7.40
N LEU A 67 13.32 -11.58 6.89
CA LEU A 67 12.16 -11.90 7.74
C LEU A 67 12.39 -13.04 8.72
N PRO A 68 13.08 -14.16 8.38
CA PRO A 68 13.36 -15.23 9.33
C PRO A 68 14.30 -14.82 10.48
N LYS A 69 15.00 -13.69 10.35
CA LYS A 69 15.90 -13.15 11.37
C LYS A 69 15.21 -12.21 12.37
N LEU A 70 13.95 -11.86 12.11
CA LEU A 70 13.15 -11.06 13.00
C LEU A 70 12.47 -11.94 14.05
N THR A 71 12.64 -11.59 15.33
CA THR A 71 12.12 -12.38 16.47
C THR A 71 10.93 -11.69 17.10
N ASP A 72 9.75 -12.35 17.03
CA ASP A 72 8.50 -11.90 17.67
C ASP A 72 8.09 -10.45 17.30
N ILE A 73 8.39 -10.05 16.07
CA ILE A 73 8.00 -8.74 15.52
C ILE A 73 6.85 -8.92 14.55
N HIS A 74 5.72 -8.23 14.81
CA HIS A 74 4.62 -8.17 13.87
C HIS A 74 5.05 -7.43 12.60
N THR A 75 4.88 -8.07 11.43
CA THR A 75 5.34 -7.52 10.15
C THR A 75 4.18 -7.35 9.18
N ILE A 76 4.16 -6.23 8.47
CA ILE A 76 3.17 -5.91 7.44
C ILE A 76 3.87 -5.72 6.10
N LEU A 77 3.38 -6.40 5.07
CA LEU A 77 3.73 -6.12 3.68
C LEU A 77 2.75 -5.09 3.11
N ASP A 78 3.23 -3.90 2.77
CA ASP A 78 2.44 -2.84 2.14
C ASP A 78 2.79 -2.77 0.65
N THR A 79 1.92 -3.32 -0.21
CA THR A 79 2.24 -3.65 -1.60
C THR A 79 1.11 -3.30 -2.56
N SER A 80 1.47 -2.99 -3.80
CA SER A 80 0.51 -2.95 -4.92
C SER A 80 0.17 -4.34 -5.47
N GLY A 81 0.91 -5.38 -5.09
CA GLY A 81 0.78 -6.73 -5.65
C GLY A 81 1.31 -6.88 -7.07
N TYR A 82 2.06 -5.91 -7.60
CA TYR A 82 2.66 -5.99 -8.93
C TYR A 82 3.94 -6.84 -8.88
N CYS A 83 3.75 -8.15 -8.89
CA CYS A 83 4.82 -9.15 -8.80
C CYS A 83 4.37 -10.45 -9.45
N ASP A 84 5.33 -11.30 -9.84
CA ASP A 84 5.03 -12.69 -10.21
C ASP A 84 4.22 -13.39 -9.11
N ALA A 85 3.19 -14.14 -9.49
CA ALA A 85 2.22 -14.68 -8.54
C ALA A 85 2.84 -15.67 -7.54
N GLU A 86 3.76 -16.53 -7.97
CA GLU A 86 4.40 -17.51 -7.10
C GLU A 86 5.33 -16.80 -6.10
N LYS A 87 6.12 -15.85 -6.60
CA LYS A 87 7.02 -15.02 -5.80
C LYS A 87 6.24 -14.18 -4.79
N PHE A 88 5.12 -13.57 -5.23
CA PHE A 88 4.25 -12.77 -4.38
C PHE A 88 3.66 -13.60 -3.23
N LEU A 89 3.06 -14.75 -3.52
CA LEU A 89 2.41 -15.57 -2.51
C LEU A 89 3.41 -16.16 -1.50
N LYS A 90 4.60 -16.56 -1.96
CA LYS A 90 5.69 -17.00 -1.06
C LYS A 90 6.09 -15.89 -0.11
N LEU A 91 6.27 -14.68 -0.64
CA LEU A 91 6.63 -13.52 0.17
C LEU A 91 5.50 -13.15 1.15
N ALA A 92 4.26 -13.02 0.67
CA ALA A 92 3.11 -12.65 1.48
C ALA A 92 2.88 -13.60 2.67
N ALA A 93 3.12 -14.90 2.49
CA ALA A 93 2.99 -15.91 3.53
C ALA A 93 4.03 -15.79 4.67
N MET A 94 5.09 -15.00 4.48
CA MET A 94 6.11 -14.75 5.51
C MET A 94 5.77 -13.56 6.42
N PHE A 95 4.75 -12.78 6.05
CA PHE A 95 4.31 -11.62 6.82
C PHE A 95 3.14 -11.96 7.74
N SER A 96 3.04 -11.23 8.84
CA SER A 96 1.89 -11.34 9.75
C SER A 96 0.60 -10.87 9.08
N LYS A 97 0.71 -9.91 8.14
CA LYS A 97 -0.42 -9.31 7.43
C LYS A 97 0.02 -8.63 6.14
N VAL A 98 -0.89 -8.54 5.18
CA VAL A 98 -0.69 -7.80 3.93
C VAL A 98 -1.63 -6.59 3.87
N TYR A 99 -1.08 -5.43 3.54
CA TYR A 99 -1.83 -4.27 3.09
C TYR A 99 -1.74 -4.22 1.58
N PHE A 100 -2.88 -4.44 0.91
CA PHE A 100 -2.94 -4.60 -0.54
C PHE A 100 -3.63 -3.41 -1.19
N ASP A 101 -2.89 -2.65 -2.00
CA ASP A 101 -3.40 -1.46 -2.68
C ASP A 101 -4.20 -1.81 -3.94
N VAL A 102 -5.47 -1.40 -4.00
CA VAL A 102 -6.30 -1.44 -5.21
C VAL A 102 -6.58 0.00 -5.67
N LYS A 103 -6.03 0.37 -6.83
CA LYS A 103 -6.09 1.75 -7.33
C LYS A 103 -7.18 1.93 -8.39
N LEU A 104 -7.01 1.32 -9.55
CA LEU A 104 -7.91 1.40 -10.68
C LEU A 104 -8.24 -0.01 -11.19
N VAL A 105 -9.54 -0.27 -11.43
CA VAL A 105 -10.01 -1.57 -11.94
C VAL A 105 -10.01 -1.59 -13.46
N ASP A 106 -10.21 -0.46 -14.12
CA ASP A 106 -10.08 -0.37 -15.57
C ASP A 106 -8.61 -0.47 -15.98
N ASP A 107 -8.27 -1.43 -16.85
CA ASP A 107 -6.87 -1.70 -17.24
C ASP A 107 -6.28 -0.57 -18.10
N GLU A 108 -7.09 0.08 -18.93
CA GLU A 108 -6.62 1.19 -19.77
C GLU A 108 -6.31 2.43 -18.92
N GLU A 109 -7.22 2.78 -18.03
CA GLU A 109 -7.00 3.87 -17.07
C GLU A 109 -5.83 3.54 -16.11
N HIS A 110 -5.71 2.28 -15.68
CA HIS A 110 -4.58 1.86 -14.85
C HIS A 110 -3.25 2.06 -15.58
N ARG A 111 -3.13 1.61 -16.83
CA ARG A 111 -1.93 1.82 -17.67
C ARG A 111 -1.62 3.29 -17.88
N LYS A 112 -2.63 4.10 -18.12
CA LYS A 112 -2.48 5.55 -18.31
C LYS A 112 -1.85 6.25 -17.11
N TYR A 113 -2.21 5.85 -15.87
CA TYR A 113 -1.75 6.51 -14.65
C TYR A 113 -0.55 5.83 -13.97
N THR A 114 -0.32 4.55 -14.22
CA THR A 114 0.77 3.80 -13.58
C THR A 114 1.84 3.32 -14.55
N GLY A 115 1.54 3.26 -15.85
CA GLY A 115 2.40 2.69 -16.88
C GLY A 115 2.20 1.20 -17.12
N GLU A 116 1.50 0.49 -16.22
CA GLU A 116 1.43 -0.97 -16.20
C GLU A 116 -0.01 -1.49 -16.16
N SER A 117 -0.21 -2.76 -16.57
CA SER A 117 -1.50 -3.45 -16.47
C SER A 117 -1.83 -3.79 -15.02
N ASN A 118 -3.11 -3.72 -14.67
CA ASN A 118 -3.59 -4.16 -13.36
C ASN A 118 -3.91 -5.66 -13.28
N ARG A 119 -3.80 -6.42 -14.38
CA ARG A 119 -4.22 -7.84 -14.43
C ARG A 119 -3.50 -8.67 -13.38
N ILE A 120 -2.17 -8.61 -13.36
CA ILE A 120 -1.37 -9.35 -12.38
C ILE A 120 -1.69 -8.93 -10.94
N ILE A 121 -2.04 -7.66 -10.73
CA ILE A 121 -2.43 -7.15 -9.41
C ILE A 121 -3.74 -7.78 -8.96
N LEU A 122 -4.76 -7.80 -9.83
CA LEU A 122 -6.07 -8.36 -9.51
C LEU A 122 -6.02 -9.89 -9.36
N ASP A 123 -5.21 -10.56 -10.18
CA ASP A 123 -4.96 -12.01 -10.07
C ASP A 123 -4.27 -12.33 -8.72
N ASN A 124 -3.30 -11.53 -8.31
CA ASN A 124 -2.61 -11.68 -7.03
C ASN A 124 -3.52 -11.39 -5.83
N LEU A 125 -4.45 -10.42 -5.92
CA LEU A 125 -5.45 -10.19 -4.89
C LEU A 125 -6.37 -11.41 -4.73
N MET A 126 -6.82 -11.99 -5.83
CA MET A 126 -7.63 -13.22 -5.82
C MET A 126 -6.86 -14.37 -5.17
N ALA A 127 -5.63 -14.62 -5.61
CA ALA A 127 -4.79 -15.69 -5.10
C ALA A 127 -4.41 -15.51 -3.62
N LEU A 128 -4.20 -14.28 -3.16
CA LEU A 128 -4.00 -13.94 -1.74
C LEU A 128 -5.23 -14.33 -0.91
N SER A 129 -6.41 -13.95 -1.40
CA SER A 129 -7.68 -14.29 -0.75
C SER A 129 -7.91 -15.80 -0.69
N GLU A 130 -7.59 -16.55 -1.74
CA GLU A 130 -7.70 -18.03 -1.76
C GLU A 130 -6.81 -18.70 -0.72
N ARG A 131 -5.63 -18.14 -0.44
CA ARG A 131 -4.67 -18.70 0.53
C ARG A 131 -5.00 -18.39 1.99
N ALA A 132 -6.08 -17.63 2.25
CA ALA A 132 -6.48 -17.20 3.59
C ALA A 132 -5.36 -16.48 4.38
N ILE A 133 -4.45 -15.80 3.70
CA ILE A 133 -3.44 -14.93 4.31
C ILE A 133 -4.17 -13.68 4.82
N PRO A 134 -3.98 -13.23 6.09
CA PRO A 134 -4.65 -12.03 6.61
C PRO A 134 -4.28 -10.79 5.77
N PHE A 135 -5.29 -10.07 5.29
CA PHE A 135 -5.04 -8.88 4.48
C PHE A 135 -6.09 -7.78 4.68
N HIS A 136 -5.66 -6.55 4.45
CA HIS A 136 -6.52 -5.39 4.28
C HIS A 136 -6.45 -4.94 2.82
N VAL A 137 -7.56 -4.44 2.29
CA VAL A 137 -7.55 -3.75 1.00
C VAL A 137 -7.47 -2.25 1.26
N ARG A 138 -6.46 -1.61 0.67
CA ARG A 138 -6.27 -0.17 0.74
C ARG A 138 -6.67 0.47 -0.59
N ILE A 139 -7.45 1.53 -0.52
CA ILE A 139 -7.93 2.26 -1.69
C ILE A 139 -7.43 3.71 -1.63
N PRO A 140 -6.30 4.01 -2.29
CA PRO A 140 -5.84 5.40 -2.43
C PRO A 140 -6.85 6.20 -3.26
N LEU A 141 -7.42 7.24 -2.66
CA LEU A 141 -8.45 8.06 -3.27
C LEU A 141 -7.83 9.30 -3.91
N ILE A 142 -7.43 9.17 -5.18
CA ILE A 142 -6.91 10.29 -5.96
C ILE A 142 -8.09 10.97 -6.66
N PRO A 143 -8.29 12.30 -6.42
CA PRO A 143 -9.45 13.02 -6.93
C PRO A 143 -9.63 12.89 -8.45
N GLN A 144 -10.85 12.55 -8.87
CA GLN A 144 -11.26 12.36 -10.28
C GLN A 144 -10.55 11.22 -11.02
N ILE A 145 -9.71 10.44 -10.33
CA ILE A 145 -8.99 9.31 -10.92
C ILE A 145 -9.44 8.01 -10.27
N THR A 146 -9.13 7.81 -8.99
CA THR A 146 -9.47 6.58 -8.27
C THR A 146 -10.72 6.69 -7.42
N ASP A 147 -11.13 7.91 -7.02
CA ASP A 147 -12.32 8.19 -6.20
C ASP A 147 -13.61 8.32 -7.01
N THR A 148 -13.60 7.95 -8.29
CA THR A 148 -14.81 7.98 -9.12
C THR A 148 -15.82 6.92 -8.69
N GLU A 149 -17.12 7.22 -8.83
CA GLU A 149 -18.19 6.28 -8.47
C GLU A 149 -18.08 4.96 -9.24
N ASP A 150 -17.74 5.01 -10.54
CA ASP A 150 -17.54 3.80 -11.36
C ASP A 150 -16.40 2.94 -10.83
N ASN A 151 -15.23 3.54 -10.56
CA ASN A 151 -14.09 2.78 -10.04
C ASN A 151 -14.39 2.14 -8.68
N LEU A 152 -14.96 2.90 -7.74
CA LEU A 152 -15.32 2.38 -6.41
C LEU A 152 -16.36 1.26 -6.50
N ASN A 153 -17.36 1.39 -7.37
CA ASN A 153 -18.34 0.34 -7.62
C ASN A 153 -17.70 -0.92 -8.23
N ARG A 154 -16.74 -0.77 -9.14
CA ARG A 154 -15.99 -1.91 -9.71
C ARG A 154 -15.13 -2.58 -8.63
N ILE A 155 -14.46 -1.82 -7.78
CA ILE A 155 -13.70 -2.36 -6.63
C ILE A 155 -14.65 -3.16 -5.74
N GLY A 156 -15.81 -2.62 -5.36
CA GLY A 156 -16.82 -3.32 -4.57
C GLY A 156 -17.21 -4.67 -5.15
N ARG A 157 -17.43 -4.74 -6.48
CA ARG A 157 -17.75 -6.01 -7.17
C ARG A 157 -16.60 -7.03 -7.15
N ILE A 158 -15.34 -6.56 -7.17
CA ILE A 158 -14.18 -7.45 -7.04
C ILE A 158 -14.15 -8.03 -5.63
N LEU A 159 -14.30 -7.17 -4.60
CA LEU A 159 -14.27 -7.60 -3.21
C LEU A 159 -15.35 -8.63 -2.88
N GLU A 160 -16.54 -8.51 -3.50
CA GLU A 160 -17.64 -9.47 -3.34
C GLU A 160 -17.33 -10.86 -3.93
N LYS A 161 -16.42 -10.94 -4.90
CA LYS A 161 -16.02 -12.19 -5.56
C LYS A 161 -14.85 -12.88 -4.86
N LEU A 162 -14.20 -12.23 -3.89
CA LEU A 162 -13.09 -12.83 -3.19
C LEU A 162 -13.54 -14.00 -2.33
N PRO A 163 -12.88 -15.18 -2.40
CA PRO A 163 -13.19 -16.36 -1.58
C PRO A 163 -13.16 -16.07 -0.08
N ASN A 164 -12.14 -15.34 0.38
CA ASN A 164 -12.05 -14.83 1.75
C ASN A 164 -12.05 -13.31 1.74
N ARG A 165 -12.81 -12.72 2.65
CA ARG A 165 -12.93 -11.26 2.76
C ARG A 165 -11.68 -10.65 3.38
N PRO A 166 -11.29 -9.42 2.98
CA PRO A 166 -10.29 -8.66 3.72
C PRO A 166 -10.76 -8.39 5.15
N GLU A 167 -9.84 -8.28 6.09
CA GLU A 167 -10.15 -7.91 7.49
C GLU A 167 -10.71 -6.47 7.57
N SER A 168 -10.27 -5.59 6.69
CA SER A 168 -10.85 -4.25 6.48
C SER A 168 -10.61 -3.72 5.07
N ILE A 169 -11.38 -2.68 4.74
CA ILE A 169 -11.15 -1.80 3.60
C ILE A 169 -10.69 -0.45 4.17
N ASP A 170 -9.51 -0.01 3.80
CA ASP A 170 -8.94 1.24 4.28
C ASP A 170 -8.97 2.28 3.15
N LEU A 171 -9.81 3.29 3.30
CA LEU A 171 -9.94 4.41 2.37
C LEU A 171 -8.90 5.47 2.73
N LEU A 172 -8.05 5.82 1.77
CA LEU A 172 -6.94 6.75 1.96
C LEU A 172 -7.18 8.03 1.16
N PRO A 173 -7.81 9.05 1.75
CA PRO A 173 -8.08 10.32 1.07
C PRO A 173 -6.78 10.99 0.61
N TYR A 174 -6.89 11.71 -0.50
CA TYR A 174 -5.77 12.45 -1.06
C TYR A 174 -5.23 13.50 -0.09
N ASN A 175 -3.91 13.56 0.04
CA ASN A 175 -3.20 14.55 0.83
C ASN A 175 -2.32 15.42 -0.07
N GLU A 176 -2.53 16.74 -0.03
CA GLU A 176 -1.80 17.72 -0.85
C GLU A 176 -0.27 17.78 -0.55
N LEU A 177 0.16 17.25 0.61
CA LEU A 177 1.58 17.26 1.00
C LEU A 177 2.49 16.49 0.02
N ALA A 178 1.93 15.56 -0.76
CA ALA A 178 2.68 14.82 -1.79
C ALA A 178 3.37 15.77 -2.79
N GLY A 179 2.70 16.85 -3.22
CA GLY A 179 3.24 17.80 -4.19
C GLY A 179 4.55 18.46 -3.74
N ALA A 180 4.67 18.79 -2.46
CA ALA A 180 5.88 19.40 -1.90
C ALA A 180 7.10 18.46 -1.95
N LYS A 181 6.87 17.15 -1.79
CA LYS A 181 7.94 16.14 -1.92
C LYS A 181 8.47 16.04 -3.34
N TYR A 182 7.58 16.06 -4.35
CA TYR A 182 7.99 16.00 -5.76
C TYR A 182 8.94 17.15 -6.13
N GLU A 183 8.63 18.37 -5.69
CA GLU A 183 9.52 19.54 -5.90
C GLU A 183 10.90 19.34 -5.24
N THR A 184 10.93 18.70 -4.07
CA THR A 184 12.17 18.44 -3.31
C THR A 184 13.14 17.51 -4.08
N PHE A 185 12.61 16.59 -4.87
CA PHE A 185 13.41 15.67 -5.70
C PHE A 185 13.45 16.05 -7.17
N GLY A 186 13.03 17.28 -7.53
CA GLY A 186 13.04 17.76 -8.90
C GLY A 186 12.08 17.02 -9.85
N LYS A 187 11.12 16.29 -9.29
CA LYS A 187 10.12 15.51 -10.05
C LYS A 187 8.85 16.35 -10.28
N ARG A 188 8.20 16.14 -11.42
CA ARG A 188 6.96 16.86 -11.76
C ARG A 188 5.76 16.21 -11.08
N PHE A 189 5.06 17.00 -10.29
CA PHE A 189 3.76 16.60 -9.74
C PHE A 189 2.64 16.89 -10.73
N GLN A 190 1.77 15.91 -11.00
CA GLN A 190 0.80 15.99 -12.10
C GLN A 190 -0.58 16.49 -11.68
N LEU A 191 -0.90 16.47 -10.37
CA LEU A 191 -2.20 16.96 -9.89
C LEU A 191 -2.17 18.48 -9.70
N HIS A 192 -3.30 19.11 -10.00
CA HIS A 192 -3.47 20.55 -9.78
C HIS A 192 -3.62 20.87 -8.30
N LYS A 193 -3.08 22.01 -7.85
CA LYS A 193 -3.28 22.51 -6.49
C LYS A 193 -4.78 22.73 -6.22
N GLY A 194 -5.24 22.38 -5.03
CA GLY A 194 -6.62 22.60 -4.60
C GLY A 194 -7.61 21.53 -5.08
N ILE A 195 -7.17 20.48 -5.79
CA ILE A 195 -8.04 19.36 -6.12
C ILE A 195 -8.39 18.59 -4.84
N ARG A 196 -9.66 18.22 -4.67
CA ARG A 196 -10.15 17.52 -3.48
C ARG A 196 -10.99 16.32 -3.87
N ASN A 197 -11.05 15.35 -2.95
CA ASN A 197 -11.93 14.20 -3.10
C ASN A 197 -13.41 14.61 -3.06
N ASP A 198 -14.25 13.91 -3.83
CA ASP A 198 -15.69 13.95 -3.69
C ASP A 198 -16.12 13.09 -2.48
N MET A 199 -16.30 13.76 -1.34
CA MET A 199 -16.62 13.09 -0.10
C MET A 199 -18.00 12.43 -0.10
N ASP A 200 -18.92 12.84 -0.96
CA ASP A 200 -20.25 12.22 -1.04
C ASP A 200 -20.20 10.89 -1.76
N ILE A 201 -19.40 10.77 -2.81
CA ILE A 201 -19.11 9.48 -3.47
C ILE A 201 -18.46 8.53 -2.48
N ILE A 202 -17.43 8.99 -1.77
CA ILE A 202 -16.68 8.16 -0.82
C ILE A 202 -17.59 7.67 0.32
N ARG A 203 -18.41 8.55 0.89
CA ARG A 203 -19.37 8.17 1.95
C ARG A 203 -20.41 7.17 1.47
N ARG A 204 -20.91 7.31 0.23
CA ARG A 204 -21.84 6.32 -0.35
C ARG A 204 -21.18 4.97 -0.51
N PHE A 205 -19.97 4.92 -1.04
CA PHE A 205 -19.20 3.68 -1.14
C PHE A 205 -18.99 3.04 0.24
N LYS A 206 -18.50 3.82 1.21
CA LYS A 206 -18.28 3.35 2.60
C LYS A 206 -19.55 2.72 3.17
N LYS A 207 -20.68 3.45 3.11
CA LYS A 207 -21.97 2.97 3.60
C LYS A 207 -22.39 1.66 2.91
N THR A 208 -22.31 1.59 1.58
CA THR A 208 -22.66 0.37 0.83
C THR A 208 -21.79 -0.80 1.20
N ALA A 209 -20.49 -0.60 1.41
CA ALA A 209 -19.58 -1.66 1.83
C ALA A 209 -19.88 -2.13 3.27
N GLU A 210 -20.18 -1.20 4.18
CA GLU A 210 -20.58 -1.51 5.57
C GLU A 210 -21.92 -2.27 5.61
N GLU A 211 -22.90 -1.92 4.81
CA GLU A 211 -24.17 -2.63 4.66
C GLU A 211 -23.99 -4.07 4.14
N LYS A 212 -22.92 -4.32 3.37
CA LYS A 212 -22.51 -5.67 2.91
C LYS A 212 -21.64 -6.41 3.94
N GLY A 213 -21.43 -5.83 5.12
CA GLY A 213 -20.71 -6.44 6.24
C GLY A 213 -19.18 -6.30 6.17
N TYR A 214 -18.66 -5.40 5.36
CA TYR A 214 -17.22 -5.04 5.41
C TYR A 214 -16.96 -4.06 6.55
N ARG A 215 -15.80 -4.22 7.20
CA ARG A 215 -15.26 -3.19 8.08
C ARG A 215 -14.54 -2.15 7.21
N VAL A 216 -14.97 -0.88 7.27
CA VAL A 216 -14.37 0.19 6.46
C VAL A 216 -13.79 1.26 7.36
N HIS A 217 -12.50 1.56 7.17
CA HIS A 217 -11.81 2.66 7.83
C HIS A 217 -11.53 3.78 6.82
N MET A 218 -11.62 5.01 7.26
CA MET A 218 -11.18 6.16 6.48
C MET A 218 -10.09 6.89 7.25
N GLU A 219 -8.94 7.11 6.61
CA GLU A 219 -7.84 7.84 7.23
C GLU A 219 -8.29 9.27 7.58
N GLY A 220 -7.96 9.74 8.78
CA GLY A 220 -8.42 11.03 9.31
C GLY A 220 -9.73 10.99 10.09
N GLU A 221 -10.51 9.91 10.03
CA GLU A 221 -11.63 9.71 10.96
C GLU A 221 -11.13 9.21 12.33
N LYS A 222 -11.67 9.80 13.41
CA LYS A 222 -11.39 9.29 14.76
C LYS A 222 -11.89 7.84 14.85
N ARG A 223 -10.98 6.90 15.15
CA ARG A 223 -11.40 5.53 15.49
C ARG A 223 -12.29 5.61 16.71
N VAL A 224 -13.57 5.33 16.55
CA VAL A 224 -14.47 5.09 17.69
C VAL A 224 -14.00 3.76 18.27
N LYS A 225 -13.53 3.81 19.53
CA LYS A 225 -13.08 2.63 20.27
C LYS A 225 -14.25 1.73 20.61
#